data_1e34ed0a8120eee438c9ed997967477e
#
_entry.id   1e34ed0a8120eee438c9ed997967477e
#
_cell.length_a   1.000
_cell.length_b   1.000
_cell.length_c   1.000
_cell.angle_alpha   90.00
_cell.angle_beta   90.00
_cell.angle_gamma   90.00
#
_symmetry.space_group_name_H-M   'P 1'
#
loop_
_entity.id
_entity.type
_entity.pdbx_description
1 polymer ?
#
loop_
_entity_poly.entity_id
_entity_poly.type
_entity_poly.pdbx_seq_one_letter_code
_entity_poly.pdbx_strand_id
1 'polypeptide(L)'
;MVGLFLTSNECLYGYLRVMEQCCRRFGVPQSLYSDNHTMFRSPKTGTFTVEELLDGKQVHLTQFGRAMHELGTDLIFAGSPQAKGRVERLWGTLQSRLPVEFAKRGIQTLAEANRFLEETYLEQFNSRFAVEAEGSSLFVPIGDATDLDAILCVKHKRKTDAAGVFSFKNRCFQILDAGFPLISAHKDDIFSSEFLSHKVTFS
;
A
#
# COMPACT_ATOMS: atom_id res chain seq x y z
N MET A 1 3.49 1.33 17.63
CA MET A 1 3.09 0.57 16.42
C MET A 1 2.09 1.41 15.63
N VAL A 2 2.29 1.59 14.32
CA VAL A 2 1.50 2.53 13.50
C VAL A 2 0.33 1.88 12.77
N GLY A 3 0.36 0.57 12.58
CA GLY A 3 -0.71 -0.20 11.98
C GLY A 3 -0.51 -1.69 12.19
N LEU A 4 -1.58 -2.46 12.10
CA LEU A 4 -1.57 -3.91 12.20
C LEU A 4 -2.76 -4.49 11.45
N PHE A 5 -2.51 -5.43 10.56
CA PHE A 5 -3.55 -6.06 9.77
C PHE A 5 -3.20 -7.53 9.49
N LEU A 6 -4.17 -8.42 9.63
CA LEU A 6 -4.04 -9.85 9.38
C LEU A 6 -4.62 -10.24 8.01
N THR A 7 -3.89 -11.09 7.32
CA THR A 7 -4.32 -11.72 6.07
C THR A 7 -4.06 -13.23 6.16
N SER A 8 -4.74 -14.01 5.34
CA SER A 8 -4.51 -15.47 5.26
C SER A 8 -3.12 -15.81 4.74
N ASN A 9 -2.57 -14.96 3.86
CA ASN A 9 -1.24 -15.10 3.30
C ASN A 9 -0.59 -13.72 3.20
N GLU A 10 0.74 -13.67 3.16
CA GLU A 10 1.45 -12.44 2.87
C GLU A 10 1.07 -11.91 1.49
N CYS A 11 0.53 -10.71 1.44
CA CYS A 11 0.02 -10.10 0.21
C CYS A 11 0.11 -8.58 0.22
N LEU A 12 0.15 -8.00 -0.96
CA LEU A 12 0.20 -6.55 -1.16
C LEU A 12 -0.94 -5.82 -0.44
N TYR A 13 -2.14 -6.39 -0.44
CA TYR A 13 -3.31 -5.81 0.24
C TYR A 13 -3.04 -5.54 1.72
N GLY A 14 -2.46 -6.50 2.44
CA GLY A 14 -2.13 -6.33 3.86
C GLY A 14 -1.20 -5.15 4.09
N TYR A 15 -0.19 -4.99 3.26
CA TYR A 15 0.76 -3.88 3.36
C TYR A 15 0.11 -2.53 3.06
N LEU A 16 -0.73 -2.45 2.03
CA LEU A 16 -1.46 -1.22 1.70
C LEU A 16 -2.44 -0.82 2.83
N ARG A 17 -3.13 -1.81 3.45
CA ARG A 17 -4.00 -1.56 4.61
C ARG A 17 -3.24 -1.03 5.83
N VAL A 18 -2.06 -1.58 6.13
CA VAL A 18 -1.21 -1.07 7.21
C VAL A 18 -0.73 0.36 6.92
N MET A 19 -0.38 0.65 5.67
CA MET A 19 0.00 2.01 5.27
C MET A 19 -1.17 2.98 5.37
N GLU A 20 -2.37 2.56 5.01
CA GLU A 20 -3.57 3.38 5.16
C GLU A 20 -3.84 3.70 6.64
N GLN A 21 -3.79 2.70 7.54
CA GLN A 21 -3.91 2.91 8.98
C GLN A 21 -2.86 3.90 9.51
N CYS A 22 -1.61 3.75 9.05
CA CYS A 22 -0.51 4.65 9.39
C CYS A 22 -0.81 6.09 8.94
N CYS A 23 -1.13 6.27 7.67
CA CYS A 23 -1.39 7.58 7.10
C CYS A 23 -2.56 8.29 7.76
N ARG A 24 -3.69 7.59 7.95
CA ARG A 24 -4.90 8.17 8.58
C ARG A 24 -4.69 8.58 10.04
N ARG A 25 -3.82 7.90 10.78
CA ARG A 25 -3.59 8.16 12.22
C ARG A 25 -2.45 9.12 12.50
N PHE A 26 -1.39 9.06 11.73
CA PHE A 26 -0.15 9.78 12.03
C PHE A 26 0.29 10.72 10.91
N GLY A 27 -0.24 10.55 9.70
CA GLY A 27 0.24 11.20 8.50
C GLY A 27 1.14 10.30 7.68
N VAL A 28 1.66 10.84 6.59
CA VAL A 28 2.54 10.14 5.65
C VAL A 28 3.96 10.06 6.23
N PRO A 29 4.55 8.87 6.42
CA PRO A 29 5.93 8.75 6.88
C PRO A 29 6.90 9.23 5.81
N GLN A 30 7.93 10.00 6.17
CA GLN A 30 8.96 10.45 5.23
C GLN A 30 9.78 9.29 4.67
N SER A 31 9.99 8.25 5.48
CA SER A 31 10.72 7.06 5.04
C SER A 31 10.17 5.79 5.68
N LEU A 32 10.36 4.66 4.99
CA LEU A 32 9.95 3.33 5.43
C LEU A 32 11.10 2.35 5.24
N TYR A 33 11.49 1.68 6.32
CA TYR A 33 12.44 0.58 6.26
C TYR A 33 11.75 -0.72 5.91
N SER A 34 12.22 -1.38 4.85
CA SER A 34 11.75 -2.71 4.45
C SER A 34 12.91 -3.67 4.22
N ASP A 35 12.59 -4.95 4.11
CA ASP A 35 13.54 -5.93 3.60
C ASP A 35 13.59 -5.90 2.05
N ASN A 36 14.48 -6.76 1.49
CA ASN A 36 14.61 -6.88 0.04
C ASN A 36 13.57 -7.82 -0.60
N HIS A 37 12.43 -8.04 0.06
CA HIS A 37 11.39 -8.88 -0.51
C HIS A 37 10.87 -8.30 -1.83
N THR A 38 10.53 -9.19 -2.78
CA THR A 38 10.11 -8.81 -4.15
C THR A 38 8.87 -7.94 -4.19
N MET A 39 8.09 -7.90 -3.13
CA MET A 39 6.94 -7.02 -2.99
C MET A 39 7.35 -5.54 -2.88
N PHE A 40 8.48 -5.27 -2.25
CA PHE A 40 9.00 -3.91 -2.04
C PHE A 40 9.97 -3.51 -3.14
N ARG A 41 10.80 -4.45 -3.61
CA ARG A 41 11.83 -4.22 -4.60
C ARG A 41 11.58 -5.03 -5.86
N SER A 42 11.51 -4.35 -7.01
CA SER A 42 11.39 -5.05 -8.28
C SER A 42 12.64 -5.88 -8.59
N PRO A 43 12.51 -7.15 -8.98
CA PRO A 43 13.64 -7.95 -9.45
C PRO A 43 14.15 -7.49 -10.81
N LYS A 44 13.38 -6.70 -11.56
CA LYS A 44 13.76 -6.14 -12.86
C LYS A 44 14.70 -4.96 -12.64
N THR A 45 16.00 -5.23 -12.59
CA THR A 45 17.03 -4.18 -12.55
C THR A 45 17.61 -4.03 -13.95
N GLY A 46 17.48 -2.83 -14.53
CA GLY A 46 18.31 -2.40 -15.68
C GLY A 46 17.81 -2.75 -17.09
N THR A 47 16.70 -3.46 -17.26
CA THR A 47 16.12 -3.72 -18.60
C THR A 47 14.88 -2.85 -18.81
N PHE A 48 15.07 -1.70 -19.42
CA PHE A 48 13.98 -0.82 -19.85
C PHE A 48 13.74 -1.02 -21.36
N THR A 49 12.48 -0.99 -21.76
CA THR A 49 12.14 -0.87 -23.18
C THR A 49 12.48 0.54 -23.68
N VAL A 50 12.63 0.70 -24.98
CA VAL A 50 12.90 2.02 -25.58
C VAL A 50 11.77 3.02 -25.23
N GLU A 51 10.53 2.55 -25.19
CA GLU A 51 9.37 3.37 -24.79
C GLU A 51 9.48 3.82 -23.33
N GLU A 52 9.90 2.95 -22.41
CA GLU A 52 10.09 3.27 -21.00
C GLU A 52 11.24 4.26 -20.76
N LEU A 53 12.29 4.17 -21.56
CA LEU A 53 13.41 5.14 -21.53
C LEU A 53 12.99 6.51 -22.05
N LEU A 54 12.16 6.55 -23.10
CA LEU A 54 11.61 7.79 -23.65
C LEU A 54 10.64 8.47 -22.67
N ASP A 55 9.91 7.68 -21.87
CA ASP A 55 9.06 8.14 -20.77
C ASP A 55 9.87 8.58 -19.53
N GLY A 56 11.20 8.56 -19.59
CA GLY A 56 12.07 8.95 -18.49
C GLY A 56 12.08 8.01 -17.28
N LYS A 57 11.62 6.77 -17.43
CA LYS A 57 11.64 5.78 -16.36
C LYS A 57 13.04 5.32 -16.05
N GLN A 58 13.46 5.52 -14.83
CA GLN A 58 14.78 5.09 -14.34
C GLN A 58 14.71 3.85 -13.44
N VAL A 59 13.54 3.52 -12.90
CA VAL A 59 13.36 2.41 -11.95
C VAL A 59 12.04 1.68 -12.21
N HIS A 60 12.08 0.34 -12.22
CA HIS A 60 10.86 -0.48 -12.19
C HIS A 60 10.33 -0.55 -10.76
N LEU A 61 9.30 0.20 -10.47
CA LEU A 61 8.64 0.16 -9.17
C LEU A 61 7.68 -1.02 -9.09
N THR A 62 7.64 -1.68 -7.93
CA THR A 62 6.53 -2.58 -7.57
C THR A 62 5.27 -1.76 -7.34
N GLN A 63 4.10 -2.40 -7.22
CA GLN A 63 2.86 -1.69 -6.88
C GLN A 63 2.97 -0.99 -5.51
N PHE A 64 3.62 -1.62 -4.55
CA PHE A 64 3.90 -0.98 -3.26
C PHE A 64 4.88 0.19 -3.42
N GLY A 65 5.98 -0.01 -4.15
CA GLY A 65 6.95 1.04 -4.43
C GLY A 65 6.34 2.24 -5.15
N ARG A 66 5.43 2.01 -6.11
CA ARG A 66 4.66 3.06 -6.76
C ARG A 66 3.81 3.85 -5.75
N ALA A 67 3.06 3.15 -4.89
CA ALA A 67 2.22 3.81 -3.89
C ALA A 67 3.06 4.67 -2.92
N MET A 68 4.21 4.16 -2.48
CA MET A 68 5.13 4.93 -1.62
C MET A 68 5.70 6.14 -2.34
N HIS A 69 6.08 5.99 -3.59
CA HIS A 69 6.56 7.11 -4.41
C HIS A 69 5.48 8.20 -4.60
N GLU A 70 4.22 7.81 -4.86
CA GLU A 70 3.10 8.74 -4.97
C GLU A 70 2.78 9.46 -3.65
N LEU A 71 3.03 8.82 -2.51
CA LEU A 71 2.92 9.42 -1.18
C LEU A 71 4.10 10.32 -0.82
N GLY A 72 5.22 10.25 -1.55
CA GLY A 72 6.46 10.93 -1.20
C GLY A 72 7.22 10.24 -0.05
N THR A 73 7.02 8.95 0.15
CA THR A 73 7.70 8.13 1.16
C THR A 73 8.92 7.44 0.55
N ASP A 74 10.09 7.66 1.13
CA ASP A 74 11.32 6.99 0.71
C ASP A 74 11.38 5.54 1.21
N LEU A 75 11.62 4.59 0.31
CA LEU A 75 11.87 3.20 0.68
C LEU A 75 13.35 2.96 0.92
N ILE A 76 13.71 2.60 2.17
CA ILE A 76 15.06 2.27 2.58
C ILE A 76 15.13 0.75 2.78
N PHE A 77 15.98 0.10 1.99
CA PHE A 77 16.13 -1.36 2.06
C PHE A 77 17.19 -1.75 3.09
N ALA A 78 16.80 -2.60 4.05
CA ALA A 78 17.70 -3.07 5.09
C ALA A 78 18.85 -3.90 4.48
N GLY A 79 20.08 -3.39 4.61
CA GLY A 79 21.30 -4.06 4.12
C GLY A 79 21.86 -5.11 5.09
N SER A 80 21.32 -5.23 6.30
CA SER A 80 21.86 -6.14 7.32
C SER A 80 20.77 -6.81 8.16
N PRO A 81 21.02 -8.03 8.68
CA PRO A 81 20.11 -8.72 9.62
C PRO A 81 19.85 -7.92 10.91
N GLN A 82 20.82 -7.14 11.37
CA GLN A 82 20.73 -6.36 12.63
C GLN A 82 19.61 -5.31 12.56
N ALA A 83 19.33 -4.76 11.38
CA ALA A 83 18.25 -3.81 11.17
C ALA A 83 16.87 -4.43 11.42
N LYS A 84 16.73 -5.78 11.31
CA LYS A 84 15.48 -6.52 11.48
C LYS A 84 15.17 -6.90 12.94
N GLY A 85 16.15 -6.85 13.84
CA GLY A 85 16.00 -7.37 15.21
C GLY A 85 14.87 -6.73 16.03
N ARG A 86 14.50 -5.48 15.75
CA ARG A 86 13.33 -4.82 16.40
C ARG A 86 12.01 -5.38 15.89
N VAL A 87 11.89 -5.58 14.57
CA VAL A 87 10.70 -6.13 13.93
C VAL A 87 10.50 -7.60 14.32
N GLU A 88 11.55 -8.39 14.35
CA GLU A 88 11.50 -9.80 14.78
C GLU A 88 11.01 -9.93 16.23
N ARG A 89 11.51 -9.10 17.16
CA ARG A 89 11.01 -9.08 18.54
C ARG A 89 9.55 -8.68 18.64
N LEU A 90 9.12 -7.71 17.83
CA LEU A 90 7.72 -7.30 17.75
C LEU A 90 6.85 -8.48 17.29
N TRP A 91 7.25 -9.17 16.22
CA TRP A 91 6.53 -10.33 15.71
C TRP A 91 6.46 -11.46 16.73
N GLY A 92 7.55 -11.79 17.43
CA GLY A 92 7.55 -12.77 18.52
C GLY A 92 6.55 -12.40 19.62
N THR A 93 6.46 -11.12 19.98
CA THR A 93 5.49 -10.62 20.96
C THR A 93 4.06 -10.77 20.46
N LEU A 94 3.80 -10.39 19.21
CA LEU A 94 2.46 -10.50 18.61
C LEU A 94 2.01 -11.94 18.46
N GLN A 95 2.88 -12.83 17.97
CA GLN A 95 2.59 -14.26 17.82
C GLN A 95 2.24 -14.95 19.14
N SER A 96 2.87 -14.55 20.24
CA SER A 96 2.56 -15.12 21.56
C SER A 96 1.27 -14.56 22.17
N ARG A 97 0.91 -13.31 21.89
CA ARG A 97 -0.21 -12.60 22.54
C ARG A 97 -1.52 -12.68 21.77
N LEU A 98 -1.48 -12.50 20.44
CA LEU A 98 -2.70 -12.40 19.64
C LEU A 98 -3.59 -13.64 19.73
N PRO A 99 -3.09 -14.88 19.67
CA PRO A 99 -3.94 -16.07 19.82
C PRO A 99 -4.71 -16.09 21.15
N VAL A 100 -4.05 -15.67 22.24
CA VAL A 100 -4.68 -15.61 23.56
C VAL A 100 -5.75 -14.53 23.62
N GLU A 101 -5.48 -13.36 23.03
CA GLU A 101 -6.44 -12.26 22.99
C GLU A 101 -7.65 -12.60 22.12
N PHE A 102 -7.46 -13.30 21.01
CA PHE A 102 -8.55 -13.76 20.15
C PHE A 102 -9.39 -14.83 20.85
N ALA A 103 -8.76 -15.80 21.50
CA ALA A 103 -9.46 -16.84 22.24
C ALA A 103 -10.33 -16.24 23.37
N LYS A 104 -9.79 -15.30 24.14
CA LYS A 104 -10.54 -14.61 25.22
C LYS A 104 -11.80 -13.88 24.74
N ARG A 105 -11.81 -13.42 23.50
CA ARG A 105 -12.91 -12.64 22.91
C ARG A 105 -13.81 -13.46 21.99
N GLY A 106 -13.51 -14.74 21.81
CA GLY A 106 -14.24 -15.61 20.89
C GLY A 106 -14.11 -15.20 19.42
N ILE A 107 -13.02 -14.51 19.04
CA ILE A 107 -12.77 -14.09 17.67
C ILE A 107 -12.41 -15.31 16.83
N GLN A 108 -13.17 -15.55 15.76
CA GLN A 108 -13.01 -16.73 14.89
C GLN A 108 -12.75 -16.38 13.44
N THR A 109 -13.02 -15.16 13.00
CA THR A 109 -12.86 -14.74 11.63
C THR A 109 -11.78 -13.65 11.48
N LEU A 110 -11.17 -13.59 10.28
CA LEU A 110 -10.21 -12.51 9.96
C LEU A 110 -10.84 -11.13 10.03
N ALA A 111 -12.12 -11.01 9.68
CA ALA A 111 -12.83 -9.73 9.74
C ALA A 111 -12.98 -9.23 11.19
N GLU A 112 -13.40 -10.11 12.11
CA GLU A 112 -13.48 -9.81 13.54
C GLU A 112 -12.10 -9.50 14.12
N ALA A 113 -11.09 -10.30 13.75
CA ALA A 113 -9.72 -10.07 14.19
C ALA A 113 -9.21 -8.70 13.75
N ASN A 114 -9.34 -8.34 12.49
CA ASN A 114 -8.89 -7.04 11.99
C ASN A 114 -9.64 -5.86 12.62
N ARG A 115 -10.94 -5.99 12.84
CA ARG A 115 -11.71 -4.98 13.57
C ARG A 115 -11.17 -4.79 14.99
N PHE A 116 -10.98 -5.88 15.73
CA PHE A 116 -10.41 -5.82 17.07
C PHE A 116 -8.99 -5.21 17.09
N LEU A 117 -8.14 -5.60 16.14
CA LEU A 117 -6.78 -5.07 16.02
C LEU A 117 -6.78 -3.56 15.80
N GLU A 118 -7.65 -3.07 14.92
CA GLU A 118 -7.71 -1.65 14.55
C GLU A 118 -8.38 -0.78 15.61
N GLU A 119 -9.52 -1.23 16.16
CA GLU A 119 -10.34 -0.43 17.08
C GLU A 119 -9.86 -0.49 18.54
N THR A 120 -9.16 -1.57 18.93
CA THR A 120 -8.85 -1.82 20.32
C THR A 120 -7.39 -2.17 20.58
N TYR A 121 -6.88 -3.19 19.91
CA TYR A 121 -5.58 -3.77 20.28
C TYR A 121 -4.42 -2.83 20.01
N LEU A 122 -4.44 -2.11 18.91
CA LEU A 122 -3.37 -1.21 18.51
C LEU A 122 -3.15 -0.11 19.56
N GLU A 123 -4.23 0.46 20.10
CA GLU A 123 -4.17 1.47 21.15
C GLU A 123 -3.68 0.87 22.47
N GLN A 124 -4.24 -0.29 22.88
CA GLN A 124 -3.81 -1.00 24.09
C GLN A 124 -2.34 -1.41 24.03
N PHE A 125 -1.87 -1.84 22.86
CA PHE A 125 -0.47 -2.19 22.66
C PHE A 125 0.43 -0.95 22.79
N ASN A 126 0.06 0.13 22.14
CA ASN A 126 0.84 1.36 22.18
C ASN A 126 0.87 2.01 23.58
N SER A 127 -0.23 2.03 24.29
CA SER A 127 -0.27 2.57 25.67
C SER A 127 0.66 1.80 26.64
N ARG A 128 0.92 0.54 26.36
CA ARG A 128 1.78 -0.32 27.19
C ARG A 128 3.24 -0.36 26.76
N PHE A 129 3.51 -0.26 25.46
CA PHE A 129 4.83 -0.57 24.89
C PHE A 129 5.42 0.55 24.04
N ALA A 130 4.67 1.60 23.74
CA ALA A 130 5.25 2.73 23.02
C ALA A 130 6.24 3.48 23.92
N VAL A 131 7.35 3.84 23.31
CA VAL A 131 8.35 4.74 23.93
C VAL A 131 8.24 6.07 23.20
N GLU A 132 8.22 7.17 23.92
CA GLU A 132 8.27 8.50 23.33
C GLU A 132 9.50 8.63 22.43
N ALA A 133 9.29 9.17 21.24
CA ALA A 133 10.38 9.43 20.33
C ALA A 133 11.12 10.69 20.77
N GLU A 134 12.44 10.60 20.79
CA GLU A 134 13.30 11.77 20.96
C GLU A 134 13.37 12.51 19.62
N GLY A 135 12.84 13.74 19.56
CA GLY A 135 12.90 14.59 18.38
C GLY A 135 11.54 14.89 17.72
N SER A 136 11.60 15.59 16.60
CA SER A 136 10.43 15.97 15.83
C SER A 136 9.82 14.78 15.09
N SER A 137 8.50 14.80 14.89
CA SER A 137 7.80 13.80 14.10
C SER A 137 8.30 13.79 12.66
N LEU A 138 8.54 12.60 12.12
CA LEU A 138 8.86 12.37 10.71
C LEU A 138 7.60 12.01 9.89
N PHE A 139 6.42 12.27 10.41
CA PHE A 139 5.17 12.14 9.69
C PHE A 139 4.73 13.50 9.15
N VAL A 140 4.36 13.53 7.88
CA VAL A 140 3.84 14.71 7.20
C VAL A 140 2.30 14.64 7.21
N PRO A 141 1.59 15.69 7.63
CA PRO A 141 0.14 15.73 7.55
C PRO A 141 -0.35 15.46 6.12
N ILE A 142 -1.46 14.74 6.00
CA ILE A 142 -2.08 14.48 4.70
C ILE A 142 -2.72 15.78 4.23
N GLY A 143 -2.36 16.23 3.01
CA GLY A 143 -3.01 17.37 2.39
C GLY A 143 -4.45 17.05 1.95
N ASP A 144 -5.33 18.04 1.95
CA ASP A 144 -6.75 17.89 1.59
C ASP A 144 -6.98 17.33 0.18
N ALA A 145 -6.03 17.54 -0.72
CA ALA A 145 -6.08 17.03 -2.08
C ALA A 145 -5.58 15.57 -2.24
N THR A 146 -5.10 14.94 -1.17
CA THR A 146 -4.53 13.59 -1.22
C THR A 146 -5.61 12.53 -1.11
N ASP A 147 -5.90 11.83 -2.20
CA ASP A 147 -6.79 10.68 -2.21
C ASP A 147 -6.00 9.40 -1.89
N LEU A 148 -6.02 9.00 -0.62
CA LEU A 148 -5.33 7.77 -0.17
C LEU A 148 -5.87 6.52 -0.85
N ASP A 149 -7.17 6.45 -1.12
CA ASP A 149 -7.80 5.29 -1.74
C ASP A 149 -7.35 5.13 -3.20
N ALA A 150 -7.15 6.25 -3.90
CA ALA A 150 -6.59 6.26 -5.25
C ALA A 150 -5.09 5.95 -5.29
N ILE A 151 -4.35 6.22 -4.21
CA ILE A 151 -2.91 5.94 -4.14
C ILE A 151 -2.65 4.51 -3.64
N LEU A 152 -3.29 4.11 -2.53
CA LEU A 152 -3.08 2.83 -1.86
C LEU A 152 -3.91 1.69 -2.49
N CYS A 153 -3.90 1.60 -3.80
CA CYS A 153 -4.59 0.59 -4.59
C CYS A 153 -3.65 -0.07 -5.61
N VAL A 154 -4.10 -1.12 -6.28
CA VAL A 154 -3.38 -1.71 -7.41
C VAL A 154 -3.76 -0.99 -8.70
N LYS A 155 -2.79 -0.41 -9.39
CA LYS A 155 -2.99 0.28 -10.67
C LYS A 155 -2.54 -0.59 -11.84
N HIS A 156 -3.40 -0.70 -12.84
CA HIS A 156 -3.11 -1.42 -14.07
C HIS A 156 -3.23 -0.47 -15.26
N LYS A 157 -2.16 -0.33 -16.03
CA LYS A 157 -2.21 0.37 -17.32
C LYS A 157 -2.83 -0.52 -18.38
N ARG A 158 -3.76 0.00 -19.16
CA ARG A 158 -4.36 -0.65 -20.32
C ARG A 158 -4.40 0.32 -21.50
N LYS A 159 -4.20 -0.22 -22.70
CA LYS A 159 -4.39 0.54 -23.93
C LYS A 159 -5.83 0.34 -24.40
N THR A 160 -6.48 1.41 -24.77
CA THR A 160 -7.78 1.38 -25.43
C THR A 160 -7.62 1.25 -26.94
N ASP A 161 -8.60 0.67 -27.61
CA ASP A 161 -8.72 0.76 -29.07
C ASP A 161 -9.31 2.12 -29.49
N ALA A 162 -9.53 2.28 -30.80
CA ALA A 162 -10.09 3.50 -31.37
C ALA A 162 -11.54 3.80 -30.92
N ALA A 163 -12.24 2.79 -30.41
CA ALA A 163 -13.61 2.91 -29.89
C ALA A 163 -13.64 3.14 -28.37
N GLY A 164 -12.47 3.34 -27.71
CA GLY A 164 -12.37 3.49 -26.29
C GLY A 164 -12.62 2.19 -25.50
N VAL A 165 -12.44 1.03 -26.13
CA VAL A 165 -12.62 -0.27 -25.51
C VAL A 165 -11.29 -0.85 -25.04
N PHE A 166 -11.24 -1.42 -23.83
CA PHE A 166 -10.09 -2.17 -23.31
C PHE A 166 -10.53 -3.46 -22.63
N SER A 167 -9.64 -4.43 -22.57
CA SER A 167 -9.88 -5.71 -21.89
C SER A 167 -9.14 -5.78 -20.56
N PHE A 168 -9.84 -6.22 -19.51
CA PHE A 168 -9.28 -6.47 -18.20
C PHE A 168 -9.93 -7.68 -17.53
N LYS A 169 -9.14 -8.64 -17.05
CA LYS A 169 -9.60 -9.89 -16.40
C LYS A 169 -10.69 -10.63 -17.21
N ASN A 170 -10.48 -10.81 -18.50
CA ASN A 170 -11.40 -11.46 -19.44
C ASN A 170 -12.76 -10.75 -19.59
N ARG A 171 -12.85 -9.46 -19.25
CA ARG A 171 -14.00 -8.60 -19.48
C ARG A 171 -13.59 -7.45 -20.39
N CYS A 172 -14.50 -7.01 -21.25
CA CYS A 172 -14.33 -5.82 -22.05
C CYS A 172 -15.04 -4.64 -21.38
N PHE A 173 -14.39 -3.52 -21.35
CA PHE A 173 -14.90 -2.26 -20.79
C PHE A 173 -14.83 -1.20 -21.88
N GLN A 174 -15.85 -0.38 -21.97
CA GLN A 174 -15.88 0.77 -22.88
C GLN A 174 -15.93 2.04 -22.05
N ILE A 175 -15.07 2.98 -22.37
CA ILE A 175 -15.13 4.33 -21.82
C ILE A 175 -16.29 5.03 -22.51
N LEU A 176 -17.36 5.30 -21.75
CA LEU A 176 -18.48 6.08 -22.23
C LEU A 176 -18.13 7.56 -22.06
N ASP A 177 -18.31 8.33 -23.14
CA ASP A 177 -18.03 9.75 -23.20
C ASP A 177 -18.98 10.51 -22.25
N ALA A 178 -18.59 10.66 -21.01
CA ALA A 178 -19.28 11.46 -20.00
C ALA A 178 -18.71 12.87 -19.92
N GLY A 179 -18.50 13.54 -21.08
CA GLY A 179 -18.12 14.95 -21.12
C GLY A 179 -16.66 15.23 -20.75
N PHE A 180 -15.78 14.27 -20.79
CA PHE A 180 -14.35 14.52 -20.73
C PHE A 180 -13.89 15.08 -22.08
N PRO A 181 -13.13 16.18 -22.10
CA PRO A 181 -12.49 16.62 -23.33
C PRO A 181 -11.68 15.44 -23.86
N LEU A 182 -11.81 15.18 -25.16
CA LEU A 182 -10.94 14.25 -25.88
C LEU A 182 -9.50 14.64 -25.55
N ILE A 183 -8.92 13.98 -24.56
CA ILE A 183 -7.50 14.07 -24.30
C ILE A 183 -6.87 13.39 -25.49
N SER A 184 -6.38 14.22 -26.41
CA SER A 184 -5.66 13.75 -27.57
C SER A 184 -4.54 12.82 -27.10
N ALA A 185 -4.81 11.52 -27.26
CA ALA A 185 -3.85 10.49 -27.50
C ALA A 185 -2.54 10.53 -26.70
N HIS A 186 -2.62 10.29 -25.40
CA HIS A 186 -1.66 9.35 -24.80
C HIS A 186 -2.49 8.21 -24.18
N LYS A 187 -2.47 7.13 -24.91
CA LYS A 187 -3.32 5.94 -24.89
C LYS A 187 -3.13 5.01 -23.68
N ASP A 188 -2.71 5.51 -22.55
CA ASP A 188 -2.48 4.70 -21.36
C ASP A 188 -3.43 5.14 -20.24
N ASP A 189 -4.60 4.55 -20.19
CA ASP A 189 -5.53 4.77 -19.09
C ASP A 189 -5.07 4.00 -17.85
N ILE A 190 -4.99 4.71 -16.72
CA ILE A 190 -4.65 4.12 -15.43
C ILE A 190 -5.94 3.59 -14.80
N PHE A 191 -5.97 2.30 -14.55
CA PHE A 191 -7.10 1.64 -13.92
C PHE A 191 -6.78 1.29 -12.47
N SER A 192 -7.52 1.83 -11.51
CA SER A 192 -7.42 1.44 -10.12
C SER A 192 -8.55 0.46 -9.77
N SER A 193 -8.25 -0.77 -9.40
CA SER A 193 -9.27 -1.73 -9.04
C SER A 193 -8.98 -2.53 -7.78
N GLU A 194 -10.01 -2.75 -7.03
CA GLU A 194 -10.32 -3.89 -6.17
C GLU A 194 -9.80 -3.94 -4.73
N PHE A 195 -9.12 -2.97 -4.16
CA PHE A 195 -8.71 -3.24 -2.78
C PHE A 195 -9.49 -2.51 -1.68
N LEU A 196 -10.14 -1.39 -1.92
CA LEU A 196 -10.81 -0.64 -0.86
C LEU A 196 -12.26 -0.26 -1.14
N SER A 197 -12.70 -0.27 -2.36
CA SER A 197 -14.11 -0.14 -2.72
C SER A 197 -14.33 -0.50 -4.18
N HIS A 198 -15.55 -0.87 -4.55
CA HIS A 198 -15.97 -1.14 -5.93
C HIS A 198 -16.02 0.13 -6.81
N LYS A 199 -15.17 1.11 -6.52
CA LYS A 199 -15.06 2.33 -7.32
C LYS A 199 -13.99 2.16 -8.38
N VAL A 200 -14.44 2.14 -9.61
CA VAL A 200 -13.60 2.37 -10.78
C VAL A 200 -13.36 3.87 -10.84
N THR A 201 -12.14 4.31 -10.65
CA THR A 201 -11.75 5.71 -10.78
C THR A 201 -10.94 5.84 -12.06
N PHE A 202 -11.39 6.68 -12.96
CA PHE A 202 -10.64 7.06 -14.16
C PHE A 202 -9.87 8.35 -13.82
N SER A 203 -8.58 8.37 -14.08
CA SER A 203 -7.75 9.58 -13.99
C SER A 203 -7.10 9.86 -15.33
#